data_15216c03c3e8fc93783463a5a9d607f7
#
_entry.id   15216c03c3e8fc93783463a5a9d607f7
#
_cell.length_a   1.000
_cell.length_b   1.000
_cell.length_c   1.000
_cell.angle_alpha   90.00
_cell.angle_beta   90.00
_cell.angle_gamma   90.00
#
_symmetry.space_group_name_H-M   'P 1'
#
loop_
_entity.id
_entity.type
_entity.pdbx_description
1 polymer ?
#
loop_
_entity_poly.entity_id
_entity_poly.type
_entity_poly.pdbx_seq_one_letter_code
_entity_poly.pdbx_strand_id
1 'polypeptide(L)'
;MKIIIEEIGDHIEIRFTGKGKKSDRIKLLMMVMVETLVDGLVSDLTDAQLQDAASIFANGMKTAVIARYNMNLADRKEEFTGKEAAFLSKLLNL
;
A
#
# COMPACT_ATOMS: atom_id res chain seq x y z
N MET A 1 9.76 -16.84 2.40
CA MET A 1 9.78 -15.34 2.43
C MET A 1 9.28 -14.85 3.77
N LYS A 2 9.86 -13.81 4.28
CA LYS A 2 9.49 -13.21 5.57
C LYS A 2 9.32 -11.70 5.38
N ILE A 3 8.27 -11.14 5.98
CA ILE A 3 8.05 -9.69 6.05
C ILE A 3 8.29 -9.22 7.48
N ILE A 4 9.02 -8.12 7.63
CA ILE A 4 9.24 -7.46 8.93
C ILE A 4 8.73 -6.03 8.80
N ILE A 5 7.79 -5.65 9.66
CA ILE A 5 7.21 -4.32 9.70
C ILE A 5 7.55 -3.71 11.06
N GLU A 6 8.22 -2.56 11.05
CA GLU A 6 8.62 -1.84 12.26
C GLU A 6 8.19 -0.38 12.19
N GLU A 7 7.63 0.12 13.28
CA GLU A 7 7.40 1.53 13.46
C GLU A 7 8.63 2.16 14.12
N ILE A 8 9.26 3.11 13.44
CA ILE A 8 10.49 3.77 13.89
C ILE A 8 10.25 5.28 13.88
N GLY A 9 10.02 5.86 15.06
CA GLY A 9 9.74 7.29 15.16
C GLY A 9 8.46 7.67 14.42
N ASP A 10 8.58 8.47 13.36
CA ASP A 10 7.48 9.00 12.55
C ASP A 10 7.29 8.25 11.22
N HIS A 11 8.00 7.16 11.01
CA HIS A 11 7.91 6.39 9.77
C HIS A 11 7.82 4.89 10.04
N ILE A 12 7.47 4.16 8.99
CA ILE A 12 7.36 2.69 9.02
C ILE A 12 8.41 2.12 8.08
N GLU A 13 9.19 1.17 8.58
CA GLU A 13 10.08 0.37 7.77
C GLU A 13 9.47 -0.99 7.47
N ILE A 14 9.53 -1.38 6.19
CA ILE A 14 9.08 -2.67 5.72
C ILE A 14 10.25 -3.37 5.05
N ARG A 15 10.60 -4.56 5.56
CA ARG A 15 11.69 -5.36 5.00
C ARG A 15 11.18 -6.74 4.61
N PHE A 16 11.59 -7.18 3.43
CA PHE A 16 11.33 -8.55 2.96
C PHE A 16 12.64 -9.32 2.93
N THR A 17 12.63 -10.51 3.50
CA THR A 17 13.78 -11.42 3.49
C THR A 17 13.40 -12.76 2.85
N GLY A 18 14.38 -13.43 2.25
CA GLY A 18 14.17 -14.67 1.54
C GLY A 18 14.01 -14.46 0.03
N LYS A 19 13.91 -15.57 -0.69
CA LYS A 19 13.79 -15.57 -2.15
C LYS A 19 12.34 -15.35 -2.56
N GLY A 20 12.13 -14.47 -3.53
CA GLY A 20 10.81 -14.21 -4.08
C GLY A 20 10.82 -13.06 -5.07
N LYS A 21 9.82 -13.04 -5.93
CA LYS A 21 9.59 -11.97 -6.89
C LYS A 21 8.83 -10.82 -6.22
N LYS A 22 8.77 -9.67 -6.86
CA LYS A 22 7.93 -8.54 -6.39
C LYS A 22 6.47 -8.93 -6.18
N SER A 23 5.93 -9.77 -7.07
CA SER A 23 4.56 -10.28 -6.95
C SER A 23 4.34 -11.10 -5.69
N ASP A 24 5.33 -11.89 -5.27
CA ASP A 24 5.25 -12.68 -4.03
C ASP A 24 5.24 -11.77 -2.79
N ARG A 25 6.01 -10.70 -2.81
CA ARG A 25 6.03 -9.70 -1.74
C ARG A 25 4.69 -8.99 -1.61
N ILE A 26 4.09 -8.61 -2.74
CA ILE A 26 2.76 -7.99 -2.77
C ILE A 26 1.71 -8.94 -2.21
N LYS A 27 1.73 -10.20 -2.63
CA LYS A 27 0.79 -11.22 -2.12
C LYS A 27 0.92 -11.39 -0.61
N LEU A 28 2.16 -11.51 -0.10
CA LEU A 28 2.38 -11.65 1.33
C LEU A 28 1.84 -10.45 2.11
N LEU A 29 2.10 -9.23 1.62
CA LEU A 29 1.60 -8.01 2.25
C LEU A 29 0.07 -7.96 2.24
N MET A 30 -0.57 -8.33 1.12
CA MET A 30 -2.02 -8.40 1.03
C MET A 30 -2.61 -9.40 2.03
N MET A 31 -1.97 -10.55 2.20
CA MET A 31 -2.38 -11.55 3.20
C MET A 31 -2.29 -10.99 4.62
N VAL A 32 -1.22 -10.27 4.94
CA VAL A 32 -1.06 -9.61 6.25
C VAL A 32 -2.18 -8.60 6.48
N MET A 33 -2.53 -7.80 5.47
CA MET A 33 -3.62 -6.83 5.57
C MET A 33 -4.97 -7.50 5.79
N VAL A 34 -5.26 -8.59 5.07
CA VAL A 34 -6.50 -9.35 5.24
C VAL A 34 -6.60 -9.93 6.65
N GLU A 35 -5.54 -10.58 7.14
CA GLU A 35 -5.50 -11.13 8.49
C GLU A 35 -5.67 -10.05 9.55
N THR A 36 -5.02 -8.91 9.39
CA THR A 36 -5.15 -7.78 10.30
C THR A 36 -6.58 -7.25 10.36
N LEU A 37 -7.24 -7.13 9.20
CA LEU A 37 -8.64 -6.71 9.15
C LEU A 37 -9.55 -7.73 9.84
N VAL A 38 -9.39 -9.00 9.54
CA VAL A 38 -10.21 -10.08 10.11
C VAL A 38 -10.06 -10.14 11.63
N ASP A 39 -8.85 -10.02 12.14
CA ASP A 39 -8.59 -10.01 13.58
C ASP A 39 -9.22 -8.81 14.29
N GLY A 40 -9.38 -7.68 13.59
CA GLY A 40 -10.03 -6.49 14.13
C GLY A 40 -11.55 -6.52 14.09
N LEU A 41 -12.15 -7.45 13.37
CA LEU A 41 -13.61 -7.55 13.27
C LEU A 41 -14.20 -8.28 14.49
N VAL A 42 -15.35 -7.81 14.93
CA VAL A 42 -16.12 -8.51 15.98
C VAL A 42 -16.75 -9.79 15.40
N SER A 43 -17.05 -10.75 16.26
CA SER A 43 -17.79 -11.94 15.87
C SER A 43 -19.28 -11.60 15.62
N ASP A 44 -19.99 -12.50 14.94
CA ASP A 44 -21.42 -12.40 14.69
C ASP A 44 -21.86 -11.26 13.76
N LEU A 45 -20.97 -10.87 12.82
CA LEU A 45 -21.36 -9.96 11.76
C LEU A 45 -22.29 -10.64 10.76
N THR A 46 -23.31 -9.91 10.31
CA THR A 46 -24.10 -10.32 9.15
C THR A 46 -23.26 -10.22 7.87
N ASP A 47 -23.69 -10.93 6.81
CA ASP A 47 -23.00 -10.84 5.51
C ASP A 47 -22.97 -9.41 4.98
N ALA A 48 -24.04 -8.63 5.17
CA ALA A 48 -24.09 -7.24 4.77
C ALA A 48 -23.08 -6.37 5.53
N GLN A 49 -22.97 -6.56 6.85
CA GLN A 49 -21.99 -5.84 7.68
C GLN A 49 -20.55 -6.21 7.30
N LEU A 50 -20.29 -7.47 7.02
CA LEU A 50 -18.98 -7.92 6.58
C LEU A 50 -18.59 -7.30 5.24
N GLN A 51 -19.51 -7.27 4.28
CA GLN A 51 -19.29 -6.64 2.98
C GLN A 51 -19.03 -5.13 3.12
N ASP A 52 -19.78 -4.45 3.97
CA ASP A 52 -19.57 -3.02 4.25
C ASP A 52 -18.20 -2.77 4.85
N ALA A 53 -17.78 -3.55 5.85
CA ALA A 53 -16.48 -3.44 6.47
C ALA A 53 -15.33 -3.64 5.46
N ALA A 54 -15.44 -4.67 4.63
CA ALA A 54 -14.45 -4.95 3.59
C ALA A 54 -14.39 -3.83 2.55
N SER A 55 -15.53 -3.28 2.14
CA SER A 55 -15.60 -2.17 1.19
C SER A 55 -15.00 -0.88 1.75
N ILE A 56 -15.26 -0.55 3.01
CA ILE A 56 -14.67 0.61 3.69
C ILE A 56 -13.15 0.47 3.75
N PHE A 57 -12.66 -0.71 4.12
CA PHE A 57 -11.23 -0.99 4.17
C PHE A 57 -10.59 -0.87 2.79
N ALA A 58 -11.18 -1.47 1.77
CA ALA A 58 -10.66 -1.42 0.40
C ALA A 58 -10.62 0.02 -0.13
N ASN A 59 -11.67 0.80 0.09
CA ASN A 59 -11.72 2.21 -0.31
C ASN A 59 -10.69 3.07 0.44
N GLY A 60 -10.50 2.83 1.72
CA GLY A 60 -9.47 3.49 2.53
C GLY A 60 -8.07 3.19 2.00
N MET A 61 -7.79 1.93 1.69
CA MET A 61 -6.52 1.51 1.12
C MET A 61 -6.28 2.13 -0.26
N LYS A 62 -7.29 2.13 -1.12
CA LYS A 62 -7.22 2.76 -2.44
C LYS A 62 -6.85 4.25 -2.33
N THR A 63 -7.55 4.98 -1.47
CA THR A 63 -7.29 6.41 -1.26
C THR A 63 -5.89 6.65 -0.72
N ALA A 64 -5.45 5.86 0.25
CA ALA A 64 -4.12 5.98 0.85
C ALA A 64 -3.01 5.70 -0.15
N VAL A 65 -3.15 4.66 -0.98
CA VAL A 65 -2.18 4.30 -2.01
C VAL A 65 -2.02 5.42 -3.04
N ILE A 66 -3.14 5.96 -3.53
CA ILE A 66 -3.13 7.04 -4.51
C ILE A 66 -2.48 8.30 -3.92
N ALA A 67 -2.87 8.69 -2.70
CA ALA A 67 -2.30 9.85 -2.03
C ALA A 67 -0.79 9.70 -1.80
N ARG A 68 -0.35 8.55 -1.33
CA ARG A 68 1.07 8.27 -1.08
C ARG A 68 1.89 8.26 -2.37
N TYR A 69 1.37 7.67 -3.42
CA TYR A 69 2.02 7.65 -4.73
C TYR A 69 2.20 9.06 -5.28
N ASN A 70 1.15 9.88 -5.25
CA ASN A 70 1.20 11.26 -5.72
C ASN A 70 2.18 12.12 -4.91
N MET A 71 2.23 11.93 -3.59
CA MET A 71 3.17 12.64 -2.72
C MET A 71 4.63 12.30 -3.05
N ASN A 72 4.94 11.01 -3.23
CA ASN A 72 6.28 10.59 -3.61
C ASN A 72 6.70 11.15 -4.97
N LEU A 73 5.79 11.20 -5.93
CA LEU A 73 6.05 11.77 -7.25
C LEU A 73 6.27 13.29 -7.18
N ALA A 74 5.50 14.00 -6.38
CA ALA A 74 5.65 15.44 -6.18
C ALA A 74 7.02 15.76 -5.57
N ASP A 75 7.43 15.03 -4.54
CA ASP A 75 8.73 15.18 -3.88
C ASP A 75 9.90 14.90 -4.84
N ARG A 76 9.74 13.89 -5.70
CA ARG A 76 10.77 13.50 -6.67
C ARG A 76 10.87 14.46 -7.86
N LYS A 77 9.80 15.14 -8.22
CA LYS A 77 9.79 16.06 -9.37
C LYS A 77 10.83 17.17 -9.25
N GLU A 78 11.12 17.64 -8.05
CA GLU A 78 12.11 18.69 -7.81
C GLU A 78 13.55 18.19 -8.00
N GLU A 79 13.78 16.88 -7.90
CA GLU A 79 15.09 16.25 -8.03
C GLU A 79 15.41 15.76 -9.44
N PHE A 80 14.42 15.72 -10.35
CA PHE A 80 14.58 15.13 -11.66
C PHE A 80 15.11 16.12 -12.72
N THR A 81 15.97 15.60 -13.59
CA THR A 81 16.40 16.31 -14.81
C THR A 81 15.22 16.50 -15.79
N GLY A 82 15.40 17.37 -16.77
CA GLY A 82 14.35 17.61 -17.79
C GLY A 82 13.87 16.36 -18.52
N LYS A 83 14.75 15.38 -18.78
CA LYS A 83 14.38 14.11 -19.43
C LYS A 83 13.53 13.22 -18.50
N GLU A 84 13.87 13.16 -17.24
CA GLU A 84 13.14 12.41 -16.23
C GLU A 84 11.76 13.01 -15.98
N ALA A 85 11.68 14.33 -15.90
CA ALA A 85 10.42 15.05 -15.78
C ALA A 85 9.49 14.79 -16.98
N ALA A 86 10.03 14.80 -18.19
CA ALA A 86 9.26 14.50 -19.42
C ALA A 86 8.76 13.05 -19.42
N PHE A 87 9.57 12.11 -19.00
CA PHE A 87 9.19 10.70 -18.90
C PHE A 87 8.06 10.50 -17.88
N LEU A 88 8.19 11.10 -16.71
CA LEU A 88 7.14 11.03 -15.69
C LEU A 88 5.84 11.69 -16.13
N SER A 89 5.92 12.83 -16.81
CA SER A 89 4.75 13.50 -17.35
C SER A 89 3.99 12.62 -18.34
N LYS A 90 4.71 11.83 -19.15
CA LYS A 90 4.11 10.84 -20.05
C LYS A 90 3.38 9.73 -19.29
N LEU A 91 4.02 9.17 -18.27
CA LEU A 91 3.43 8.09 -17.46
C LEU A 91 2.20 8.53 -16.69
N LEU A 92 2.14 9.78 -16.29
CA LEU A 92 1.07 10.34 -15.46
C LEU A 92 -0.01 11.05 -16.29
N ASN A 93 0.13 11.13 -17.60
CA ASN A 93 -0.74 11.93 -18.47
C ASN A 93 -0.86 13.40 -18.03
N LEU A 94 0.23 13.94 -17.58
CA LEU A 94 0.28 15.36 -17.16
C LEU A 94 0.70 16.28 -18.29
#